data_cfb870f7eb61df51dcade14a0ad6bf44
#
_entry.id   cfb870f7eb61df51dcade14a0ad6bf44
#
_cell.length_a   1.000
_cell.length_b   1.000
_cell.length_c   1.000
_cell.angle_alpha   90.00
_cell.angle_beta   90.00
_cell.angle_gamma   90.00
#
_symmetry.space_group_name_H-M   'P 1'
#
loop_
_entity.id
_entity.type
_entity.pdbx_description
1 polymer ?
#
loop_
_entity_poly.entity_id
_entity_poly.type
_entity_poly.pdbx_seq_one_letter_code
_entity_poly.pdbx_strand_id
1 'polypeptide(L)'
;AEGLESERNYIKGQAHFYRAFAYFTMVQMYGGRYKAEGDNTQLGVVIRNDNSTEPRARASVEEVYTQINEDIDLAIQLLGATEEKRTNKSHIDLHVARGLKARILLTQGKWLEAAEMAKLVVDLSGAKLQDDTYTTLNDRFSDQSNTEWLWGSNPLLQQAPNLTHFHGYMSNEIISYNGNTPRAIYNKLYDKISDTDVRKGIWFPRATDPNTLPRPIRAECNSKAYANYMANKFIVSDPTTKGGRDVPFMRLPEMM
;
A
#
# COMPACT_ATOMS: atom_id res chain seq x y z
N ALA A 1 -9.92 29.32 -6.47
CA ALA A 1 -11.01 28.35 -6.62
C ALA A 1 -12.21 28.86 -5.82
N GLU A 2 -13.38 28.87 -6.42
CA GLU A 2 -14.65 29.09 -5.76
C GLU A 2 -15.06 27.82 -5.02
N GLY A 3 -15.87 27.91 -3.97
CA GLY A 3 -16.33 26.80 -3.15
C GLY A 3 -16.16 27.06 -1.66
N LEU A 4 -16.74 26.19 -0.82
CA LEU A 4 -16.64 26.30 0.62
C LEU A 4 -15.18 26.11 1.08
N GLU A 5 -14.79 26.77 2.16
CA GLU A 5 -13.43 26.67 2.70
C GLU A 5 -13.08 25.22 3.08
N SER A 6 -14.03 24.49 3.64
CA SER A 6 -13.89 23.07 3.97
C SER A 6 -13.54 22.23 2.75
N GLU A 7 -14.28 22.39 1.64
CA GLU A 7 -14.01 21.67 0.39
C GLU A 7 -12.63 22.02 -0.18
N ARG A 8 -12.27 23.31 -0.15
CA ARG A 8 -10.94 23.76 -0.61
C ARG A 8 -9.83 23.17 0.22
N ASN A 9 -9.99 23.13 1.54
CA ASN A 9 -9.02 22.54 2.46
C ASN A 9 -8.87 21.04 2.19
N TYR A 10 -9.99 20.34 1.98
CA TYR A 10 -9.96 18.92 1.63
C TYR A 10 -9.19 18.63 0.34
N ILE A 11 -9.49 19.37 -0.74
CA ILE A 11 -8.83 19.20 -2.04
C ILE A 11 -7.35 19.55 -1.95
N LYS A 12 -7.00 20.68 -1.32
CA LYS A 12 -5.61 21.10 -1.15
C LYS A 12 -4.83 20.12 -0.28
N GLY A 13 -5.44 19.64 0.82
CA GLY A 13 -4.82 18.64 1.69
C GLY A 13 -4.47 17.36 0.93
N GLN A 14 -5.36 16.86 0.09
CA GLN A 14 -5.07 15.72 -0.76
C GLN A 14 -3.95 16.02 -1.79
N ALA A 15 -3.97 17.20 -2.41
CA ALA A 15 -2.94 17.57 -3.38
C ALA A 15 -1.53 17.62 -2.74
N HIS A 16 -1.40 18.20 -1.55
CA HIS A 16 -0.15 18.22 -0.79
C HIS A 16 0.27 16.79 -0.38
N PHE A 17 -0.66 15.97 0.07
CA PHE A 17 -0.38 14.56 0.37
C PHE A 17 0.21 13.82 -0.85
N TYR A 18 -0.43 13.92 -2.02
CA TYR A 18 0.04 13.23 -3.21
C TYR A 18 1.39 13.75 -3.68
N ARG A 19 1.68 15.04 -3.52
CA ARG A 19 3.00 15.58 -3.86
C ARG A 19 4.07 15.05 -2.89
N ALA A 20 3.81 15.06 -1.58
CA ALA A 20 4.68 14.45 -0.59
C ALA A 20 4.93 12.96 -0.88
N PHE A 21 3.89 12.21 -1.16
CA PHE A 21 3.99 10.78 -1.49
C PHE A 21 4.82 10.53 -2.76
N ALA A 22 4.60 11.34 -3.79
CA ALA A 22 5.36 11.23 -5.04
C ALA A 22 6.85 11.51 -4.82
N TYR A 23 7.20 12.60 -4.14
CA TYR A 23 8.60 12.92 -3.83
C TYR A 23 9.23 11.88 -2.90
N PHE A 24 8.51 11.42 -1.88
CA PHE A 24 8.98 10.38 -0.98
C PHE A 24 9.29 9.08 -1.72
N THR A 25 8.43 8.68 -2.64
CA THR A 25 8.68 7.51 -3.49
C THR A 25 9.87 7.72 -4.42
N MET A 26 9.90 8.85 -5.13
CA MET A 26 10.96 9.15 -6.10
C MET A 26 12.35 9.27 -5.45
N VAL A 27 12.46 9.92 -4.29
CA VAL A 27 13.76 10.08 -3.64
C VAL A 27 14.31 8.75 -3.13
N GLN A 28 13.45 7.84 -2.69
CA GLN A 28 13.88 6.50 -2.29
C GLN A 28 14.33 5.63 -3.47
N MET A 29 13.76 5.83 -4.66
CA MET A 29 14.11 5.07 -5.86
C MET A 29 15.33 5.63 -6.60
N TYR A 30 15.49 6.95 -6.64
CA TYR A 30 16.45 7.62 -7.51
C TYR A 30 17.46 8.51 -6.78
N GLY A 31 17.23 8.80 -5.50
CA GLY A 31 18.11 9.58 -4.65
C GLY A 31 19.07 8.72 -3.85
N GLY A 32 20.02 9.36 -3.18
CA GLY A 32 20.81 8.72 -2.12
C GLY A 32 19.93 8.40 -0.90
N ARG A 33 20.32 7.38 -0.13
CA ARG A 33 19.62 7.06 1.11
C ARG A 33 19.75 8.22 2.12
N TYR A 34 18.66 8.61 2.76
CA TYR A 34 18.68 9.56 3.87
C TYR A 34 19.49 9.01 5.06
N LYS A 35 20.33 9.84 5.64
CA LYS A 35 21.17 9.52 6.80
C LYS A 35 20.74 10.41 7.96
N ALA A 36 20.26 9.82 9.06
CA ALA A 36 19.76 10.55 10.22
C ALA A 36 20.80 11.52 10.82
N GLU A 37 22.06 11.12 10.81
CA GLU A 37 23.20 11.89 11.35
C GLU A 37 24.00 12.62 10.24
N GLY A 38 23.45 12.71 9.01
CA GLY A 38 24.17 13.28 7.86
C GLY A 38 23.60 14.63 7.43
N ASP A 39 24.38 15.35 6.64
CA ASP A 39 23.96 16.60 5.98
C ASP A 39 23.06 16.37 4.75
N ASN A 40 22.99 15.12 4.28
CA ASN A 40 22.16 14.68 3.16
C ASN A 40 22.33 15.50 1.87
N THR A 41 23.55 15.98 1.60
CA THR A 41 23.91 16.79 0.44
C THR A 41 24.01 15.98 -0.86
N GLN A 42 23.97 14.64 -0.80
CA GLN A 42 23.94 13.79 -1.98
C GLN A 42 22.72 14.09 -2.86
N LEU A 43 22.84 13.80 -4.16
CA LEU A 43 21.79 14.11 -5.13
C LEU A 43 20.47 13.33 -4.83
N GLY A 44 19.41 14.10 -4.65
CA GLY A 44 18.03 13.65 -4.56
C GLY A 44 17.34 13.59 -5.92
N VAL A 45 16.22 14.25 -6.05
CA VAL A 45 15.42 14.36 -7.30
C VAL A 45 15.17 15.83 -7.63
N VAL A 46 14.66 16.10 -8.82
CA VAL A 46 14.26 17.45 -9.21
C VAL A 46 13.00 17.85 -8.44
N ILE A 47 13.04 18.99 -7.76
CA ILE A 47 11.86 19.61 -7.12
C ILE A 47 11.18 20.51 -8.14
N ARG A 48 9.87 20.31 -8.31
CA ARG A 48 9.04 21.10 -9.22
C ARG A 48 7.71 21.44 -8.55
N ASN A 49 7.56 22.70 -8.21
CA ASN A 49 6.38 23.22 -7.51
C ASN A 49 5.49 24.09 -8.40
N ASP A 50 5.76 24.11 -9.71
CA ASP A 50 5.04 24.86 -10.73
C ASP A 50 4.82 24.02 -12.00
N ASN A 51 4.11 24.60 -12.97
CA ASN A 51 3.81 23.97 -14.26
C ASN A 51 4.90 24.21 -15.32
N SER A 52 6.06 24.76 -14.94
CA SER A 52 7.16 25.00 -15.88
C SER A 52 7.70 23.69 -16.43
N THR A 53 8.03 23.66 -17.71
CA THR A 53 8.70 22.55 -18.40
C THR A 53 10.21 22.75 -18.51
N GLU A 54 10.72 23.90 -18.04
CA GLU A 54 12.14 24.21 -18.10
C GLU A 54 13.01 23.18 -17.37
N PRO A 55 14.17 22.79 -17.91
CA PRO A 55 15.10 21.90 -17.25
C PRO A 55 15.53 22.45 -15.89
N ARG A 56 15.62 21.56 -14.88
CA ARG A 56 16.09 21.89 -13.54
C ARG A 56 17.11 20.88 -13.06
N ALA A 57 18.06 21.35 -12.28
CA ALA A 57 19.00 20.48 -11.60
C ALA A 57 18.28 19.62 -10.53
N ARG A 58 18.88 18.48 -10.20
CA ARG A 58 18.47 17.69 -9.04
C ARG A 58 18.78 18.46 -7.76
N ALA A 59 17.85 18.47 -6.85
CA ALA A 59 18.04 18.95 -5.48
C ALA A 59 18.83 17.91 -4.65
N SER A 60 19.37 18.33 -3.52
CA SER A 60 19.93 17.41 -2.53
C SER A 60 18.84 16.57 -1.88
N VAL A 61 19.21 15.46 -1.27
CA VAL A 61 18.29 14.62 -0.49
C VAL A 61 17.67 15.44 0.64
N GLU A 62 18.44 16.32 1.31
CA GLU A 62 17.93 17.18 2.37
C GLU A 62 16.84 18.14 1.87
N GLU A 63 17.07 18.82 0.75
CA GLU A 63 16.07 19.72 0.15
C GLU A 63 14.78 18.96 -0.24
N VAL A 64 14.91 17.74 -0.78
CA VAL A 64 13.74 16.93 -1.14
C VAL A 64 12.96 16.51 0.12
N TYR A 65 13.64 16.08 1.19
CA TYR A 65 12.95 15.73 2.44
C TYR A 65 12.36 16.95 3.16
N THR A 66 12.95 18.13 3.02
CA THR A 66 12.36 19.39 3.48
C THR A 66 11.03 19.62 2.77
N GLN A 67 10.99 19.55 1.43
CA GLN A 67 9.76 19.69 0.66
C GLN A 67 8.71 18.64 1.01
N ILE A 68 9.13 17.39 1.21
CA ILE A 68 8.24 16.29 1.62
C ILE A 68 7.60 16.60 2.99
N ASN A 69 8.40 17.07 3.96
CA ASN A 69 7.90 17.38 5.29
C ASN A 69 6.95 18.57 5.29
N GLU A 70 7.27 19.65 4.56
CA GLU A 70 6.38 20.81 4.40
C GLU A 70 5.02 20.38 3.79
N ASP A 71 5.04 19.59 2.76
CA ASP A 71 3.82 19.12 2.10
C ASP A 71 2.97 18.21 2.99
N ILE A 72 3.59 17.25 3.67
CA ILE A 72 2.81 16.33 4.50
C ILE A 72 2.27 17.02 5.76
N ASP A 73 3.00 17.97 6.33
CA ASP A 73 2.54 18.75 7.47
C ASP A 73 1.37 19.67 7.09
N LEU A 74 1.44 20.31 5.92
CA LEU A 74 0.35 21.10 5.40
C LEU A 74 -0.87 20.22 5.04
N ALA A 75 -0.64 19.03 4.50
CA ALA A 75 -1.72 18.07 4.24
C ALA A 75 -2.44 17.68 5.55
N ILE A 76 -1.70 17.37 6.61
CA ILE A 76 -2.25 17.05 7.95
C ILE A 76 -3.05 18.23 8.50
N GLN A 77 -2.52 19.44 8.40
CA GLN A 77 -3.21 20.66 8.86
C GLN A 77 -4.53 20.87 8.11
N LEU A 78 -4.52 20.85 6.78
CA LEU A 78 -5.68 21.11 5.94
C LEU A 78 -6.75 20.02 6.08
N LEU A 79 -6.34 18.75 6.13
CA LEU A 79 -7.26 17.62 6.33
C LEU A 79 -7.80 17.57 7.76
N GLY A 80 -7.08 18.13 8.74
CA GLY A 80 -7.55 18.27 10.11
C GLY A 80 -8.52 19.44 10.30
N ALA A 81 -8.51 20.43 9.41
CA ALA A 81 -9.36 21.61 9.43
C ALA A 81 -10.63 21.49 8.57
N THR A 82 -10.90 20.32 7.99
CA THR A 82 -12.08 20.08 7.17
C THR A 82 -13.04 19.11 7.84
N GLU A 83 -14.35 19.31 7.62
CA GLU A 83 -15.40 18.37 7.99
C GLU A 83 -15.73 17.38 6.88
N GLU A 84 -15.13 17.55 5.69
CA GLU A 84 -15.35 16.68 4.56
C GLU A 84 -14.87 15.27 4.85
N LYS A 85 -15.70 14.30 4.48
CA LYS A 85 -15.40 12.88 4.64
C LYS A 85 -15.05 12.26 3.29
N ARG A 86 -14.04 11.43 3.26
CA ARG A 86 -13.72 10.66 2.06
C ARG A 86 -14.86 9.72 1.67
N THR A 87 -15.11 9.60 0.38
CA THR A 87 -16.17 8.74 -0.18
C THR A 87 -15.83 7.26 0.00
N ASN A 88 -14.54 6.92 -0.12
CA ASN A 88 -14.03 5.56 0.04
C ASN A 88 -12.54 5.60 0.40
N LYS A 89 -11.93 4.44 0.60
CA LYS A 89 -10.52 4.32 1.03
C LYS A 89 -9.48 4.60 -0.08
N SER A 90 -9.90 4.98 -1.28
CA SER A 90 -8.94 5.47 -2.29
C SER A 90 -8.64 6.96 -2.13
N HIS A 91 -9.48 7.70 -1.42
CA HIS A 91 -9.25 9.10 -1.09
C HIS A 91 -8.46 9.24 0.22
N ILE A 92 -7.80 10.37 0.34
CA ILE A 92 -6.95 10.68 1.48
C ILE A 92 -7.76 11.36 2.57
N ASP A 93 -7.61 10.90 3.81
CA ASP A 93 -8.06 11.55 5.01
C ASP A 93 -6.88 11.90 5.94
N LEU A 94 -7.19 12.53 7.06
CA LEU A 94 -6.21 12.92 8.07
C LEU A 94 -5.37 11.74 8.55
N HIS A 95 -5.97 10.56 8.73
CA HIS A 95 -5.29 9.39 9.27
C HIS A 95 -4.33 8.77 8.26
N VAL A 96 -4.68 8.79 6.97
CA VAL A 96 -3.78 8.39 5.89
C VAL A 96 -2.58 9.33 5.79
N ALA A 97 -2.81 10.65 5.93
CA ALA A 97 -1.73 11.63 5.94
C ALA A 97 -0.77 11.43 7.14
N ARG A 98 -1.31 11.17 8.33
CA ARG A 98 -0.50 10.82 9.52
C ARG A 98 0.29 9.53 9.32
N GLY A 99 -0.31 8.51 8.71
CA GLY A 99 0.38 7.26 8.38
C GLY A 99 1.55 7.46 7.41
N LEU A 100 1.38 8.31 6.39
CA LEU A 100 2.50 8.67 5.50
C LEU A 100 3.58 9.46 6.26
N LYS A 101 3.20 10.38 7.15
CA LYS A 101 4.16 11.10 8.00
C LYS A 101 4.97 10.14 8.87
N ALA A 102 4.32 9.13 9.46
CA ALA A 102 5.02 8.10 10.23
C ALA A 102 6.08 7.36 9.39
N ARG A 103 5.76 6.98 8.15
CA ARG A 103 6.72 6.36 7.21
C ARG A 103 7.90 7.29 6.88
N ILE A 104 7.64 8.56 6.66
CA ILE A 104 8.66 9.58 6.37
C ILE A 104 9.60 9.72 7.57
N LEU A 105 9.05 9.91 8.76
CA LEU A 105 9.82 10.03 10.01
C LEU A 105 10.65 8.78 10.31
N LEU A 106 10.08 7.59 10.10
CA LEU A 106 10.79 6.32 10.23
C LEU A 106 12.00 6.26 9.31
N THR A 107 11.86 6.69 8.04
CA THR A 107 12.93 6.72 7.06
C THR A 107 14.02 7.73 7.44
N GLN A 108 13.64 8.82 8.11
CA GLN A 108 14.59 9.84 8.62
C GLN A 108 15.27 9.43 9.94
N GLY A 109 14.92 8.28 10.53
CA GLY A 109 15.46 7.84 11.81
C GLY A 109 14.86 8.54 13.04
N LYS A 110 13.76 9.27 12.86
CA LYS A 110 13.04 9.99 13.93
C LYS A 110 12.03 9.03 14.60
N TRP A 111 12.58 8.05 15.33
CA TRP A 111 11.82 6.91 15.82
C TRP A 111 10.67 7.26 16.76
N LEU A 112 10.91 8.19 17.70
CA LEU A 112 9.89 8.60 18.67
C LEU A 112 8.74 9.33 17.99
N GLU A 113 9.05 10.31 17.15
CA GLU A 113 8.05 11.07 16.39
C GLU A 113 7.25 10.16 15.43
N ALA A 114 7.92 9.18 14.82
CA ALA A 114 7.27 8.19 13.98
C ALA A 114 6.26 7.33 14.79
N ALA A 115 6.67 6.87 15.98
CA ALA A 115 5.81 6.09 16.86
C ALA A 115 4.61 6.91 17.39
N GLU A 116 4.81 8.17 17.74
CA GLU A 116 3.72 9.08 18.16
C GLU A 116 2.71 9.28 17.02
N MET A 117 3.19 9.51 15.81
CA MET A 117 2.33 9.69 14.64
C MET A 117 1.57 8.41 14.29
N ALA A 118 2.24 7.26 14.33
CA ALA A 118 1.62 5.96 14.12
C ALA A 118 0.56 5.65 15.19
N LYS A 119 0.84 5.98 16.46
CA LYS A 119 -0.11 5.83 17.56
C LYS A 119 -1.39 6.64 17.34
N LEU A 120 -1.29 7.88 16.85
CA LEU A 120 -2.47 8.68 16.50
C LEU A 120 -3.33 7.99 15.42
N VAL A 121 -2.72 7.28 14.48
CA VAL A 121 -3.48 6.51 13.49
C VAL A 121 -4.17 5.31 14.12
N VAL A 122 -3.46 4.55 14.96
CA VAL A 122 -4.01 3.38 15.65
C VAL A 122 -5.21 3.77 16.51
N ASP A 123 -5.06 4.83 17.32
CA ASP A 123 -6.06 5.22 18.30
C ASP A 123 -7.30 5.90 17.67
N LEU A 124 -7.12 6.65 16.58
CA LEU A 124 -8.15 7.58 16.10
C LEU A 124 -8.74 7.24 14.72
N SER A 125 -8.13 6.34 13.95
CA SER A 125 -8.61 6.05 12.57
C SER A 125 -9.92 5.25 12.52
N GLY A 126 -10.26 4.58 13.61
CA GLY A 126 -11.37 3.62 13.64
C GLY A 126 -11.11 2.32 12.89
N ALA A 127 -9.93 2.15 12.27
CA ALA A 127 -9.53 0.89 11.69
C ALA A 127 -9.36 -0.19 12.77
N LYS A 128 -9.63 -1.44 12.42
CA LYS A 128 -9.56 -2.57 13.36
C LYS A 128 -8.81 -3.71 12.71
N LEU A 129 -7.97 -4.38 13.50
CA LEU A 129 -7.36 -5.63 13.06
C LEU A 129 -8.45 -6.63 12.69
N GLN A 130 -8.19 -7.37 11.64
CA GLN A 130 -9.02 -8.53 11.33
C GLN A 130 -8.71 -9.66 12.31
N ASP A 131 -9.73 -10.46 12.56
CA ASP A 131 -9.64 -11.65 13.40
C ASP A 131 -8.65 -12.67 12.80
N ASP A 132 -8.04 -13.50 13.66
CA ASP A 132 -6.94 -14.44 13.35
C ASP A 132 -7.24 -15.49 12.26
N THR A 133 -8.45 -15.53 11.76
CA THR A 133 -8.87 -16.49 10.75
C THR A 133 -8.46 -16.06 9.33
N TYR A 134 -7.15 -16.04 9.07
CA TYR A 134 -6.65 -15.94 7.68
C TYR A 134 -7.32 -16.94 6.73
N THR A 135 -7.83 -18.02 7.27
CA THR A 135 -8.58 -19.05 6.54
C THR A 135 -9.99 -18.62 6.17
N THR A 136 -10.56 -17.65 6.85
CA THR A 136 -11.94 -17.15 6.62
C THR A 136 -11.99 -15.77 5.97
N LEU A 137 -10.85 -15.14 5.70
CA LEU A 137 -10.79 -13.86 5.01
C LEU A 137 -11.36 -13.96 3.60
N ASN A 138 -12.60 -13.55 3.46
CA ASN A 138 -13.29 -13.59 2.17
C ASN A 138 -12.75 -12.57 1.16
N ASP A 139 -12.09 -11.51 1.62
CA ASP A 139 -11.58 -10.43 0.78
C ASP A 139 -10.12 -10.61 0.34
N ARG A 140 -9.33 -11.39 1.08
CA ARG A 140 -7.91 -11.70 0.81
C ARG A 140 -7.12 -10.56 0.18
N PHE A 141 -7.19 -9.39 0.80
CA PHE A 141 -6.52 -8.17 0.32
C PHE A 141 -6.98 -7.70 -1.07
N SER A 142 -8.23 -7.89 -1.41
CA SER A 142 -8.81 -7.47 -2.68
C SER A 142 -10.07 -6.60 -2.56
N ASP A 143 -10.44 -6.22 -1.34
CA ASP A 143 -11.62 -5.41 -1.06
C ASP A 143 -11.28 -4.29 -0.05
N GLN A 144 -11.53 -3.05 -0.42
CA GLN A 144 -11.31 -1.87 0.42
C GLN A 144 -12.27 -1.78 1.62
N SER A 145 -13.35 -2.59 1.67
CA SER A 145 -14.23 -2.69 2.83
C SER A 145 -13.53 -3.32 4.04
N ASN A 146 -12.41 -4.00 3.83
CA ASN A 146 -11.58 -4.58 4.90
C ASN A 146 -11.27 -3.57 5.99
N THR A 147 -11.54 -3.95 7.25
CA THR A 147 -11.45 -3.05 8.41
C THR A 147 -10.02 -2.62 8.74
N GLU A 148 -9.01 -3.38 8.33
CA GLU A 148 -7.59 -3.02 8.50
C GLU A 148 -7.09 -1.97 7.53
N TRP A 149 -7.78 -1.77 6.42
CA TRP A 149 -7.29 -0.86 5.40
C TRP A 149 -7.49 0.59 5.78
N LEU A 150 -6.41 1.33 5.74
CA LEU A 150 -6.40 2.78 5.88
C LEU A 150 -6.50 3.46 4.52
N TRP A 151 -5.75 2.96 3.54
CA TRP A 151 -5.68 3.51 2.19
C TRP A 151 -5.41 2.41 1.17
N GLY A 152 -6.03 2.52 0.00
CA GLY A 152 -5.83 1.61 -1.12
C GLY A 152 -6.31 2.19 -2.44
N SER A 153 -5.98 1.57 -3.54
CA SER A 153 -6.56 1.90 -4.84
C SER A 153 -7.86 1.14 -5.08
N ASN A 154 -8.79 1.77 -5.76
CA ASN A 154 -10.03 1.17 -6.25
C ASN A 154 -10.09 1.35 -7.78
N PRO A 155 -9.35 0.55 -8.54
CA PRO A 155 -9.33 0.67 -9.98
C PRO A 155 -10.67 0.25 -10.59
N LEU A 156 -11.20 1.05 -11.48
CA LEU A 156 -12.33 0.65 -12.30
C LEU A 156 -11.92 -0.50 -13.23
N LEU A 157 -12.88 -1.36 -13.57
CA LEU A 157 -12.63 -2.51 -14.44
C LEU A 157 -11.96 -2.11 -15.77
N GLN A 158 -12.34 -0.96 -16.34
CA GLN A 158 -11.74 -0.43 -17.56
C GLN A 158 -10.29 0.04 -17.37
N GLN A 159 -9.89 0.38 -16.14
CA GLN A 159 -8.54 0.84 -15.80
C GLN A 159 -7.60 -0.32 -15.46
N ALA A 160 -8.13 -1.52 -15.32
CA ALA A 160 -7.38 -2.73 -14.97
C ALA A 160 -7.38 -3.72 -16.14
N PRO A 161 -6.63 -3.46 -17.22
CA PRO A 161 -6.55 -4.38 -18.35
C PRO A 161 -6.00 -5.73 -17.90
N ASN A 162 -6.57 -6.78 -18.44
CA ASN A 162 -6.49 -8.17 -18.02
C ASN A 162 -5.12 -8.75 -17.64
N LEU A 163 -4.03 -8.12 -18.03
CA LEU A 163 -2.69 -8.69 -17.85
C LEU A 163 -1.73 -7.79 -17.05
N THR A 164 -2.07 -6.53 -16.80
CA THR A 164 -1.10 -5.55 -16.28
C THR A 164 -1.47 -4.94 -14.93
N HIS A 165 -2.47 -5.49 -14.25
CA HIS A 165 -2.85 -5.03 -12.92
C HIS A 165 -2.15 -5.85 -11.81
N PHE A 166 -2.10 -5.31 -10.60
CA PHE A 166 -1.43 -5.91 -9.45
C PHE A 166 -1.81 -7.37 -9.21
N HIS A 167 -3.12 -7.68 -9.19
CA HIS A 167 -3.60 -9.05 -8.98
C HIS A 167 -3.23 -9.98 -10.13
N GLY A 168 -3.11 -9.48 -11.36
CA GLY A 168 -2.63 -10.25 -12.50
C GLY A 168 -1.21 -10.79 -12.29
N TYR A 169 -0.38 -10.05 -11.56
CA TYR A 169 0.98 -10.46 -11.23
C TYR A 169 1.11 -11.20 -9.90
N MET A 170 0.23 -10.95 -8.94
CA MET A 170 0.38 -11.43 -7.57
C MET A 170 -0.54 -12.58 -7.21
N SER A 171 -1.69 -12.70 -7.87
CA SER A 171 -2.64 -13.80 -7.63
C SER A 171 -2.25 -15.04 -8.43
N ASN A 172 -2.20 -16.18 -7.77
CA ASN A 172 -2.01 -17.47 -8.42
C ASN A 172 -3.35 -18.08 -8.90
N GLU A 173 -4.48 -17.41 -8.67
CA GLU A 173 -5.81 -17.86 -9.07
C GLU A 173 -6.23 -17.35 -10.46
N ILE A 174 -5.49 -16.43 -11.06
CA ILE A 174 -5.85 -15.85 -12.34
C ILE A 174 -5.24 -16.66 -13.47
N ILE A 175 -6.05 -17.00 -14.47
CA ILE A 175 -5.60 -17.49 -15.79
C ILE A 175 -4.97 -16.31 -16.55
N SER A 176 -3.85 -15.80 -16.05
CA SER A 176 -3.11 -14.71 -16.63
C SER A 176 -1.61 -14.99 -16.52
N TYR A 177 -0.79 -13.99 -16.34
CA TYR A 177 0.65 -14.17 -16.20
C TYR A 177 1.05 -15.19 -15.14
N ASN A 178 0.42 -15.18 -13.98
CA ASN A 178 0.77 -16.10 -12.90
C ASN A 178 0.18 -17.50 -13.05
N GLY A 179 -0.83 -17.69 -13.88
CA GLY A 179 -1.32 -19.01 -14.18
C GLY A 179 -0.27 -19.92 -14.83
N ASN A 180 0.70 -19.32 -15.54
CA ASN A 180 1.81 -20.05 -16.16
C ASN A 180 3.13 -19.95 -15.34
N THR A 181 3.23 -18.96 -14.45
CA THR A 181 4.43 -18.71 -13.63
C THR A 181 4.03 -18.42 -12.19
N PRO A 182 3.56 -19.43 -11.44
CA PRO A 182 3.06 -19.23 -10.09
C PRO A 182 4.17 -18.71 -9.16
N ARG A 183 3.82 -17.76 -8.30
CA ARG A 183 4.75 -17.21 -7.32
C ARG A 183 4.71 -18.05 -6.06
N ALA A 184 5.87 -18.52 -5.65
CA ALA A 184 6.05 -19.36 -4.48
C ALA A 184 7.07 -18.74 -3.52
N ILE A 185 6.91 -19.01 -2.23
CA ILE A 185 7.94 -18.72 -1.25
C ILE A 185 9.10 -19.71 -1.40
N TYR A 186 10.31 -19.26 -1.11
CA TYR A 186 11.46 -20.15 -1.05
C TYR A 186 11.27 -21.18 0.07
N ASN A 187 11.44 -22.45 -0.23
CA ASN A 187 11.15 -23.55 0.71
C ASN A 187 11.86 -23.40 2.06
N LYS A 188 13.16 -23.06 2.06
CA LYS A 188 13.91 -22.86 3.31
C LYS A 188 13.38 -21.68 4.15
N LEU A 189 12.70 -20.70 3.54
CA LEU A 189 12.04 -19.65 4.28
C LEU A 189 10.71 -20.15 4.85
N TYR A 190 9.94 -20.91 4.07
CA TYR A 190 8.73 -21.55 4.54
C TYR A 190 8.97 -22.44 5.76
N ASP A 191 10.03 -23.26 5.73
CA ASP A 191 10.40 -24.17 6.81
C ASP A 191 10.79 -23.43 8.11
N LYS A 192 11.20 -22.16 8.01
CA LYS A 192 11.50 -21.30 9.16
C LYS A 192 10.29 -20.60 9.77
N ILE A 193 9.15 -20.61 9.10
CA ILE A 193 7.92 -20.04 9.66
C ILE A 193 7.42 -21.00 10.75
N SER A 194 7.19 -20.49 11.95
CA SER A 194 6.65 -21.28 13.05
C SER A 194 5.29 -21.91 12.66
N ASP A 195 5.02 -23.11 13.10
CA ASP A 195 3.71 -23.76 12.92
C ASP A 195 2.59 -23.04 13.68
N THR A 196 2.94 -22.23 14.66
CA THR A 196 2.00 -21.35 15.39
C THR A 196 1.75 -20.03 14.69
N ASP A 197 2.50 -19.70 13.64
CA ASP A 197 2.30 -18.48 12.86
C ASP A 197 1.19 -18.72 11.82
N VAL A 198 0.03 -18.12 12.04
CA VAL A 198 -1.13 -18.23 11.13
C VAL A 198 -0.82 -17.86 9.70
N ARG A 199 0.20 -17.01 9.46
CA ARG A 199 0.64 -16.62 8.12
C ARG A 199 1.25 -17.76 7.33
N LYS A 200 1.68 -18.85 7.99
CA LYS A 200 2.15 -20.06 7.32
C LYS A 200 1.07 -20.67 6.43
N GLY A 201 -0.20 -20.56 6.83
CA GLY A 201 -1.36 -21.00 6.06
C GLY A 201 -1.64 -20.23 4.76
N ILE A 202 -0.96 -19.10 4.54
CA ILE A 202 -1.04 -18.35 3.26
C ILE A 202 -0.32 -19.10 2.12
N TRP A 203 0.62 -19.97 2.46
CA TRP A 203 1.45 -20.69 1.51
C TRP A 203 1.04 -22.15 1.45
N PHE A 204 0.91 -22.70 0.26
CA PHE A 204 0.58 -24.11 0.11
C PHE A 204 1.78 -24.98 0.43
N PRO A 205 1.66 -25.92 1.35
CA PRO A 205 2.74 -26.88 1.63
C PRO A 205 3.00 -27.77 0.42
N ARG A 206 4.18 -28.40 0.42
CA ARG A 206 4.56 -29.37 -0.60
C ARG A 206 3.60 -30.55 -0.62
N ALA A 207 3.21 -31.00 -1.80
CA ALA A 207 2.37 -32.19 -2.03
C ALA A 207 0.96 -32.14 -1.39
N THR A 208 0.41 -30.94 -1.23
CA THR A 208 -0.98 -30.79 -0.76
C THR A 208 -1.95 -31.09 -1.88
N ASP A 209 -2.95 -31.94 -1.59
CA ASP A 209 -4.09 -32.10 -2.48
C ASP A 209 -4.87 -30.77 -2.55
N PRO A 210 -5.06 -30.20 -3.73
CA PRO A 210 -5.81 -28.95 -3.90
C PRO A 210 -7.20 -28.96 -3.24
N ASN A 211 -7.83 -30.14 -3.19
CA ASN A 211 -9.17 -30.30 -2.62
C ASN A 211 -9.18 -30.27 -1.09
N THR A 212 -8.04 -30.43 -0.45
CA THR A 212 -7.90 -30.40 1.03
C THR A 212 -7.49 -29.02 1.54
N LEU A 213 -7.29 -28.05 0.67
CA LEU A 213 -6.94 -26.69 1.09
C LEU A 213 -8.11 -26.04 1.84
N PRO A 214 -7.83 -25.24 2.87
CA PRO A 214 -8.86 -24.51 3.61
C PRO A 214 -9.77 -23.67 2.69
N ARG A 215 -9.26 -23.37 1.51
CA ARG A 215 -9.97 -22.71 0.43
C ARG A 215 -9.56 -23.36 -0.89
N PRO A 216 -10.43 -24.17 -1.50
CA PRO A 216 -10.13 -24.76 -2.78
C PRO A 216 -9.88 -23.66 -3.80
N ILE A 217 -8.84 -23.82 -4.59
CA ILE A 217 -8.66 -23.02 -5.78
C ILE A 217 -9.84 -23.33 -6.70
N ARG A 218 -10.43 -22.31 -7.29
CA ARG A 218 -11.60 -22.50 -8.14
C ARG A 218 -11.24 -23.39 -9.34
N ALA A 219 -12.18 -24.25 -9.72
CA ALA A 219 -12.00 -25.15 -10.87
C ALA A 219 -11.64 -24.39 -12.16
N GLU A 220 -12.12 -23.16 -12.31
CA GLU A 220 -11.85 -22.29 -13.45
C GLU A 220 -10.41 -21.74 -13.47
N CYS A 221 -9.76 -21.67 -12.33
CA CYS A 221 -8.35 -21.25 -12.21
C CYS A 221 -7.38 -22.39 -12.51
N ASN A 222 -7.92 -23.49 -12.88
CA ASN A 222 -7.45 -24.81 -13.19
C ASN A 222 -5.95 -25.12 -13.17
N SER A 223 -5.67 -26.08 -12.34
CA SER A 223 -5.06 -27.40 -12.59
C SER A 223 -3.64 -27.48 -13.16
N LYS A 224 -3.12 -26.51 -13.86
CA LYS A 224 -1.76 -26.60 -14.44
C LYS A 224 -0.66 -26.10 -13.52
N ALA A 225 -1.00 -25.38 -12.45
CA ALA A 225 -0.06 -24.53 -11.77
C ALA A 225 0.00 -24.67 -10.26
N TYR A 226 -0.35 -25.81 -9.70
CA TYR A 226 -0.05 -26.06 -8.29
C TYR A 226 1.45 -26.29 -8.13
N ALA A 227 2.17 -25.18 -7.99
CA ALA A 227 3.53 -25.24 -7.52
C ALA A 227 3.53 -25.33 -6.00
N ASN A 228 4.38 -26.19 -5.47
CA ASN A 228 4.65 -26.24 -4.03
C ASN A 228 5.00 -24.84 -3.51
N TYR A 229 4.52 -24.50 -2.32
CA TYR A 229 4.78 -23.22 -1.65
C TYR A 229 4.19 -21.98 -2.34
N MET A 230 3.20 -22.17 -3.17
CA MET A 230 2.50 -21.10 -3.87
C MET A 230 1.73 -20.19 -2.89
N ALA A 231 1.72 -18.88 -3.14
CA ALA A 231 1.00 -17.93 -2.30
C ALA A 231 -0.50 -17.92 -2.60
N ASN A 232 -1.30 -17.91 -1.55
CA ASN A 232 -2.76 -17.78 -1.59
C ASN A 232 -3.22 -16.48 -0.89
N LYS A 233 -2.35 -15.46 -0.85
CA LYS A 233 -2.61 -14.20 -0.16
C LYS A 233 -3.56 -13.29 -0.96
N PHE A 234 -3.38 -13.24 -2.26
CA PHE A 234 -4.16 -12.38 -3.14
C PHE A 234 -5.08 -13.21 -4.00
N ILE A 235 -6.36 -12.92 -3.97
CA ILE A 235 -7.34 -13.58 -4.82
C ILE A 235 -8.07 -12.57 -5.70
N VAL A 236 -8.62 -13.06 -6.80
CA VAL A 236 -9.61 -12.34 -7.59
C VAL A 236 -10.98 -12.85 -7.22
N SER A 237 -11.94 -11.97 -7.05
CA SER A 237 -13.31 -12.40 -6.72
C SER A 237 -14.01 -13.04 -7.91
N ASP A 238 -13.66 -12.63 -9.10
CA ASP A 238 -14.20 -13.16 -10.35
C ASP A 238 -13.08 -13.42 -11.34
N PRO A 239 -12.66 -14.68 -11.51
CA PRO A 239 -11.61 -15.05 -12.46
C PRO A 239 -12.03 -14.84 -13.91
N THR A 240 -13.34 -14.75 -14.20
CA THR A 240 -13.84 -14.60 -15.58
C THR A 240 -13.64 -13.18 -16.08
N THR A 241 -13.82 -12.19 -15.20
CA THR A 241 -13.61 -10.77 -15.56
C THR A 241 -12.14 -10.40 -15.60
N LYS A 242 -11.26 -11.23 -14.99
CA LYS A 242 -9.81 -10.93 -14.84
C LYS A 242 -9.56 -9.52 -14.31
N GLY A 243 -10.61 -8.88 -13.76
CA GLY A 243 -10.66 -7.48 -13.42
C GLY A 243 -9.85 -7.16 -12.18
N GLY A 244 -9.38 -5.93 -12.15
CA GLY A 244 -8.70 -5.36 -11.02
C GLY A 244 -9.56 -5.41 -9.77
N ARG A 245 -8.90 -5.67 -8.69
CA ARG A 245 -9.43 -5.57 -7.35
C ARG A 245 -8.71 -4.45 -6.63
N ASP A 246 -9.30 -4.04 -5.55
CA ASP A 246 -8.70 -3.05 -4.68
C ASP A 246 -7.33 -3.51 -4.20
N VAL A 247 -6.39 -2.58 -4.11
CA VAL A 247 -5.01 -2.85 -3.69
C VAL A 247 -4.69 -2.01 -2.46
N PRO A 248 -4.30 -2.63 -1.33
CA PRO A 248 -3.94 -1.88 -0.14
C PRO A 248 -2.58 -1.19 -0.29
N PHE A 249 -2.55 0.11 0.01
CA PHE A 249 -1.31 0.90 0.09
C PHE A 249 -0.88 1.16 1.54
N MET A 250 -1.83 1.15 2.47
CA MET A 250 -1.58 1.35 3.89
C MET A 250 -2.60 0.56 4.71
N ARG A 251 -2.12 -0.19 5.70
CA ARG A 251 -2.96 -0.97 6.61
C ARG A 251 -2.58 -0.69 8.06
N LEU A 252 -3.55 -0.89 8.97
CA LEU A 252 -3.35 -0.71 10.42
C LEU A 252 -2.18 -1.49 11.00
N PRO A 253 -1.94 -2.79 10.65
CA PRO A 253 -0.82 -3.56 11.20
C PRO A 253 0.57 -2.95 10.91
N GLU A 254 0.67 -2.06 9.93
CA GLU A 254 1.91 -1.34 9.65
C GLU A 254 2.20 -0.24 10.68
N MET A 255 1.15 0.29 11.31
CA MET A 255 1.24 1.37 12.28
C MET A 255 1.44 0.86 13.73
N MET A 256 1.27 -0.42 13.95
CA MET A 256 1.44 -1.08 15.24
C MET A 256 2.89 -1.53 15.46
#